data_2bab6c63b75b757ba3c398eb580630d1
#
_entry.id   2bab6c63b75b757ba3c398eb580630d1
#
_cell.length_a   1.000
_cell.length_b   1.000
_cell.length_c   1.000
_cell.angle_alpha   90.00
_cell.angle_beta   90.00
_cell.angle_gamma   90.00
#
_symmetry.space_group_name_H-M   'P 1'
#
loop_
_entity.id
_entity.type
_entity.pdbx_description
1 polymer ?
#
loop_
_entity_poly.entity_id
_entity_poly.type
_entity_poly.pdbx_seq_one_letter_code
_entity_poly.pdbx_strand_id
1 'polypeptide(L)'
;MKKAILMVVCILPLFSCVKTDLVNDRVDPKIFISNPLLELKKNGAAHQFEVNYFNYVGKEIENPSVSWSSSDPAVLTITEDGLATGIEFGTATVTAALTTLEENLTITKKDVVIVSTATLTESIEFIGTVVTTSNYKLGGSYVLKVHEDENDILRLSLGDDYVASTSLPGLYIYLGNNPNSIADAYEIGPVTVFQGAHFYDLPSTISIYDYSYILYWCKPFGVKVGEGQIQ
;
A
#
# COMPACT_ATOMS: atom_id res chain seq x y z
N MET A 1 -21.25 76.82 16.29
CA MET A 1 -22.03 75.57 16.24
C MET A 1 -21.18 74.52 15.47
N LYS A 2 -20.46 73.70 16.23
CA LYS A 2 -19.57 72.65 15.67
C LYS A 2 -20.38 71.33 15.61
N LYS A 3 -20.65 70.80 14.44
CA LYS A 3 -21.28 69.50 14.27
C LYS A 3 -20.21 68.39 14.39
N ALA A 4 -20.31 67.58 15.42
CA ALA A 4 -19.50 66.36 15.56
C ALA A 4 -20.12 65.23 14.72
N ILE A 5 -19.37 64.73 13.75
CA ILE A 5 -19.73 63.53 12.95
C ILE A 5 -19.26 62.32 13.73
N LEU A 6 -20.22 61.55 14.23
CA LEU A 6 -19.97 60.26 14.90
C LEU A 6 -19.75 59.18 13.81
N MET A 7 -18.49 58.73 13.64
CA MET A 7 -18.12 57.67 12.75
C MET A 7 -18.35 56.34 13.45
N VAL A 8 -19.45 55.68 13.12
CA VAL A 8 -19.73 54.29 13.59
C VAL A 8 -18.87 53.32 12.78
N VAL A 9 -17.80 52.84 13.42
CA VAL A 9 -17.00 51.74 12.86
C VAL A 9 -17.75 50.44 13.09
N CYS A 10 -18.33 49.92 12.02
CA CYS A 10 -19.00 48.63 12.02
C CYS A 10 -17.93 47.51 11.99
N ILE A 11 -17.60 46.96 13.16
CA ILE A 11 -16.72 45.79 13.31
C ILE A 11 -17.57 44.57 12.91
N LEU A 12 -17.43 44.12 11.67
CA LEU A 12 -17.94 42.82 11.22
C LEU A 12 -17.08 41.71 11.85
N PRO A 13 -17.67 40.81 12.64
CA PRO A 13 -16.94 39.63 13.08
C PRO A 13 -16.67 38.74 11.85
N LEU A 14 -15.42 38.62 11.48
CA LEU A 14 -14.97 37.60 10.55
C LEU A 14 -15.13 36.24 11.23
N PHE A 15 -16.31 35.64 11.09
CA PHE A 15 -16.46 34.22 11.33
C PHE A 15 -15.69 33.48 10.21
N SER A 16 -14.41 33.26 10.47
CA SER A 16 -13.65 32.26 9.74
C SER A 16 -14.30 30.92 10.06
N CYS A 17 -15.16 30.43 9.17
CA CYS A 17 -15.51 29.04 9.14
C CYS A 17 -14.22 28.24 8.81
N VAL A 18 -13.42 27.95 9.82
CA VAL A 18 -12.54 26.81 9.74
C VAL A 18 -13.46 25.59 9.72
N LYS A 19 -13.81 25.11 8.53
CA LYS A 19 -14.31 23.75 8.38
C LYS A 19 -13.22 22.87 8.96
N THR A 20 -13.45 22.36 10.16
CA THR A 20 -12.76 21.16 10.62
C THR A 20 -13.24 20.07 9.67
N ASP A 21 -12.48 19.84 8.63
CA ASP A 21 -12.64 18.66 7.78
C ASP A 21 -12.27 17.48 8.67
N LEU A 22 -13.27 16.88 9.29
CA LEU A 22 -13.12 15.64 10.04
C LEU A 22 -13.08 14.50 9.01
N VAL A 23 -12.07 14.51 8.15
CA VAL A 23 -11.78 13.35 7.33
C VAL A 23 -11.33 12.27 8.30
N ASN A 24 -12.05 11.17 8.32
CA ASN A 24 -11.62 10.01 9.08
C ASN A 24 -10.48 9.32 8.31
N ASP A 25 -9.26 9.81 8.52
CA ASP A 25 -8.04 9.25 7.90
C ASP A 25 -7.60 7.92 8.52
N ARG A 26 -8.39 7.42 9.47
CA ARG A 26 -8.05 6.20 10.17
C ARG A 26 -8.25 4.98 9.27
N VAL A 27 -7.21 4.17 9.18
CA VAL A 27 -7.18 2.84 8.53
C VAL A 27 -6.75 1.80 9.56
N ASP A 28 -7.08 0.54 9.31
CA ASP A 28 -6.56 -0.53 10.16
C ASP A 28 -5.05 -0.65 9.98
N PRO A 29 -4.28 -0.79 11.06
CA PRO A 29 -2.84 -0.99 10.98
C PRO A 29 -2.54 -2.31 10.27
N LYS A 30 -1.46 -2.34 9.48
CA LYS A 30 -1.10 -3.49 8.65
C LYS A 30 0.38 -3.83 8.81
N ILE A 31 0.67 -5.12 8.73
CA ILE A 31 2.04 -5.65 8.66
C ILE A 31 2.18 -6.48 7.38
N PHE A 32 3.30 -6.33 6.68
CA PHE A 32 3.65 -7.10 5.50
C PHE A 32 5.02 -7.71 5.67
N ILE A 33 5.19 -8.94 5.17
CA ILE A 33 6.52 -9.49 4.94
C ILE A 33 6.97 -8.92 3.60
N SER A 34 7.99 -8.04 3.60
CA SER A 34 8.43 -7.29 2.43
C SER A 34 9.27 -8.11 1.45
N ASN A 35 9.81 -9.23 1.92
CA ASN A 35 10.64 -10.14 1.15
C ASN A 35 10.21 -11.62 1.36
N PRO A 36 8.95 -11.99 1.02
CA PRO A 36 8.46 -13.34 1.22
C PRO A 36 9.29 -14.35 0.42
N LEU A 37 9.33 -15.58 0.91
CA LEU A 37 10.13 -16.64 0.33
C LEU A 37 9.26 -17.87 0.08
N LEU A 38 9.14 -18.30 -1.17
CA LEU A 38 8.41 -19.52 -1.52
C LEU A 38 9.21 -20.79 -1.21
N GLU A 39 10.52 -20.73 -1.37
CA GLU A 39 11.38 -21.90 -1.21
C GLU A 39 12.68 -21.59 -0.48
N LEU A 40 13.05 -22.48 0.43
CA LEU A 40 14.34 -22.47 1.11
C LEU A 40 15.02 -23.83 0.91
N LYS A 41 16.31 -23.85 0.58
CA LYS A 41 17.05 -25.09 0.44
C LYS A 41 17.33 -25.72 1.81
N LYS A 42 17.16 -27.05 1.89
CA LYS A 42 17.59 -27.81 3.07
C LYS A 42 19.11 -27.67 3.31
N ASN A 43 19.53 -27.89 4.53
CA ASN A 43 20.92 -27.90 4.99
C ASN A 43 21.62 -26.54 5.07
N GLY A 44 21.03 -25.63 5.83
CA GLY A 44 21.70 -24.43 6.26
C GLY A 44 21.59 -23.25 5.31
N ALA A 45 20.81 -23.34 4.25
CA ALA A 45 20.37 -22.15 3.56
C ALA A 45 19.51 -21.31 4.52
N ALA A 46 19.77 -20.04 4.58
CA ALA A 46 19.08 -19.11 5.47
C ALA A 46 18.49 -17.94 4.67
N HIS A 47 17.36 -17.43 5.16
CA HIS A 47 16.71 -16.25 4.62
C HIS A 47 16.35 -15.30 5.76
N GLN A 48 16.76 -14.05 5.65
CA GLN A 48 16.38 -13.00 6.58
C GLN A 48 15.06 -12.40 6.15
N PHE A 49 13.98 -12.70 6.88
CA PHE A 49 12.70 -12.05 6.66
C PHE A 49 12.71 -10.61 7.16
N GLU A 50 12.04 -9.75 6.42
CA GLU A 50 11.84 -8.34 6.73
C GLU A 50 10.35 -8.01 6.71
N VAL A 51 9.95 -6.99 7.45
CA VAL A 51 8.56 -6.53 7.51
C VAL A 51 8.46 -5.04 7.36
N ASN A 52 7.38 -4.61 6.69
CA ASN A 52 6.91 -3.23 6.71
C ASN A 52 5.66 -3.17 7.60
N TYR A 53 5.61 -2.22 8.50
CA TYR A 53 4.47 -1.95 9.36
C TYR A 53 3.92 -0.56 9.10
N PHE A 54 2.62 -0.48 8.83
CA PHE A 54 1.88 0.77 8.63
C PHE A 54 0.88 0.97 9.76
N ASN A 55 0.94 2.11 10.40
CA ASN A 55 0.08 2.46 11.53
C ASN A 55 -1.35 2.84 11.07
N TYR A 56 -2.19 3.23 12.02
CA TYR A 56 -3.61 3.57 11.81
C TYR A 56 -3.88 4.79 10.90
N VAL A 57 -2.86 5.52 10.46
CA VAL A 57 -2.97 6.58 9.44
C VAL A 57 -2.28 6.20 8.12
N GLY A 58 -1.85 4.94 7.96
CA GLY A 58 -1.18 4.45 6.77
C GLY A 58 0.28 4.90 6.66
N LYS A 59 0.86 5.43 7.75
CA LYS A 59 2.27 5.82 7.79
C LYS A 59 3.13 4.63 8.18
N GLU A 60 4.22 4.43 7.43
CA GLU A 60 5.22 3.43 7.75
C GLU A 60 5.96 3.77 9.05
N ILE A 61 6.16 2.77 9.88
CA ILE A 61 6.92 2.85 11.13
C ILE A 61 8.19 2.03 10.97
N GLU A 62 9.32 2.70 11.06
CA GLU A 62 10.62 2.08 10.94
C GLU A 62 10.94 1.18 12.14
N ASN A 63 11.64 0.07 11.88
CA ASN A 63 12.12 -0.88 12.89
C ASN A 63 11.03 -1.35 13.87
N PRO A 64 9.91 -1.89 13.39
CA PRO A 64 8.85 -2.37 14.26
C PRO A 64 9.34 -3.58 15.11
N SER A 65 8.91 -3.64 16.36
CA SER A 65 9.19 -4.80 17.22
C SER A 65 8.29 -5.97 16.83
N VAL A 66 8.84 -6.95 16.12
CA VAL A 66 8.11 -8.10 15.57
C VAL A 66 8.57 -9.37 16.27
N SER A 67 7.63 -10.23 16.59
CA SER A 67 7.90 -11.61 17.00
C SER A 67 7.69 -12.56 15.83
N TRP A 68 8.64 -13.48 15.64
CA TRP A 68 8.61 -14.46 14.56
C TRP A 68 8.33 -15.86 15.10
N SER A 69 7.62 -16.67 14.33
CA SER A 69 7.39 -18.07 14.65
C SER A 69 7.24 -18.92 13.39
N SER A 70 7.63 -20.20 13.51
CA SER A 70 7.39 -21.23 12.49
C SER A 70 6.31 -22.19 12.96
N SER A 71 5.43 -22.61 12.05
CA SER A 71 4.41 -23.63 12.33
C SER A 71 5.01 -25.03 12.54
N ASP A 72 6.19 -25.29 11.97
CA ASP A 72 6.91 -26.55 12.09
C ASP A 72 8.43 -26.31 12.21
N PRO A 73 8.96 -26.20 13.43
CA PRO A 73 10.39 -26.03 13.65
C PRO A 73 11.27 -27.21 13.22
N ALA A 74 10.69 -28.39 12.98
CA ALA A 74 11.44 -29.51 12.43
C ALA A 74 11.73 -29.32 10.93
N VAL A 75 10.86 -28.61 10.21
CA VAL A 75 11.03 -28.27 8.79
C VAL A 75 11.82 -26.99 8.63
N LEU A 76 11.47 -25.94 9.39
CA LEU A 76 12.05 -24.60 9.29
C LEU A 76 12.12 -23.96 10.67
N THR A 77 13.31 -23.56 11.09
CA THR A 77 13.49 -22.73 12.30
C THR A 77 13.54 -21.26 11.91
N ILE A 78 13.13 -20.38 12.83
CA ILE A 78 13.25 -18.93 12.69
C ILE A 78 13.67 -18.31 14.02
N THR A 79 14.62 -17.38 13.97
CA THR A 79 15.13 -16.66 15.14
C THR A 79 14.22 -15.47 15.51
N GLU A 80 14.45 -14.85 16.66
CA GLU A 80 13.70 -13.67 17.14
C GLU A 80 13.86 -12.45 16.21
N ASP A 81 14.97 -12.37 15.49
CA ASP A 81 15.28 -11.32 14.50
C ASP A 81 14.84 -11.67 13.08
N GLY A 82 14.15 -12.81 12.88
CA GLY A 82 13.54 -13.17 11.59
C GLY A 82 14.45 -13.95 10.63
N LEU A 83 15.61 -14.49 11.10
CA LEU A 83 16.44 -15.36 10.27
C LEU A 83 15.88 -16.79 10.26
N ALA A 84 15.35 -17.20 9.12
CA ALA A 84 14.82 -18.53 8.87
C ALA A 84 15.90 -19.47 8.33
N THR A 85 15.89 -20.74 8.77
CA THR A 85 16.81 -21.77 8.30
C THR A 85 16.07 -23.06 7.98
N GLY A 86 16.29 -23.60 6.77
CA GLY A 86 15.73 -24.89 6.33
C GLY A 86 16.43 -26.06 7.01
N ILE A 87 15.67 -26.90 7.71
CA ILE A 87 16.16 -28.04 8.49
C ILE A 87 15.86 -29.37 7.79
N GLU A 88 14.59 -29.62 7.44
CA GLU A 88 14.15 -30.86 6.81
C GLU A 88 13.14 -30.55 5.69
N PHE A 89 12.96 -31.47 4.76
CA PHE A 89 12.00 -31.32 3.66
C PHE A 89 10.57 -31.21 4.20
N GLY A 90 9.80 -30.31 3.62
CA GLY A 90 8.41 -30.08 4.01
C GLY A 90 7.94 -28.66 3.76
N THR A 91 6.82 -28.33 4.36
CA THR A 91 6.23 -27.01 4.28
C THR A 91 6.01 -26.45 5.68
N ALA A 92 6.46 -25.24 5.93
CA ALA A 92 6.20 -24.52 7.15
C ALA A 92 5.62 -23.14 6.88
N THR A 93 4.78 -22.65 7.80
CA THR A 93 4.27 -21.27 7.75
C THR A 93 5.08 -20.41 8.70
N VAL A 94 5.74 -19.40 8.19
CA VAL A 94 6.36 -18.33 8.96
C VAL A 94 5.29 -17.31 9.33
N THR A 95 5.25 -16.90 10.59
CA THR A 95 4.32 -15.87 11.06
C THR A 95 5.12 -14.74 11.70
N ALA A 96 4.90 -13.52 11.18
CA ALA A 96 5.30 -12.27 11.81
C ALA A 96 4.13 -11.74 12.64
N ALA A 97 4.34 -11.40 13.89
CA ALA A 97 3.32 -10.83 14.77
C ALA A 97 3.85 -9.55 15.45
N LEU A 98 3.02 -8.52 15.47
CA LEU A 98 3.30 -7.23 16.09
C LEU A 98 2.10 -6.80 16.93
N THR A 99 2.35 -6.29 18.14
CA THR A 99 1.31 -5.65 18.96
C THR A 99 1.46 -4.14 18.84
N THR A 100 0.38 -3.48 18.38
CA THR A 100 0.36 -2.03 18.22
C THR A 100 0.36 -1.32 19.57
N LEU A 101 1.10 -0.23 19.69
CA LEU A 101 1.20 0.53 20.92
C LEU A 101 -0.08 1.32 21.23
N GLU A 102 -0.76 1.79 20.19
CA GLU A 102 -1.91 2.68 20.32
C GLU A 102 -3.16 1.97 20.84
N GLU A 103 -3.39 0.73 20.39
CA GLU A 103 -4.61 -0.03 20.71
C GLU A 103 -4.34 -1.36 21.40
N ASN A 104 -3.07 -1.69 21.62
CA ASN A 104 -2.66 -3.01 22.10
C ASN A 104 -3.25 -4.17 21.25
N LEU A 105 -3.40 -3.90 19.95
CA LEU A 105 -3.93 -4.84 18.95
C LEU A 105 -2.77 -5.68 18.41
N THR A 106 -2.91 -7.01 18.43
CA THR A 106 -1.95 -7.90 17.79
C THR A 106 -2.37 -8.15 16.34
N ILE A 107 -1.52 -7.75 15.41
CA ILE A 107 -1.67 -8.02 13.98
C ILE A 107 -0.64 -9.04 13.53
N THR A 108 -1.00 -9.88 12.55
CA THR A 108 -0.12 -10.95 12.07
C THR A 108 -0.09 -10.98 10.54
N LYS A 109 1.07 -11.36 9.98
CA LYS A 109 1.22 -11.75 8.59
C LYS A 109 1.88 -13.12 8.52
N LYS A 110 1.44 -13.94 7.56
CA LYS A 110 1.95 -15.30 7.35
C LYS A 110 2.53 -15.43 5.96
N ASP A 111 3.59 -16.20 5.87
CA ASP A 111 4.19 -16.64 4.61
C ASP A 111 4.38 -18.16 4.64
N VAL A 112 4.14 -18.84 3.52
CA VAL A 112 4.27 -20.30 3.42
C VAL A 112 5.57 -20.62 2.70
N VAL A 113 6.47 -21.30 3.40
CA VAL A 113 7.79 -21.65 2.90
C VAL A 113 7.88 -23.16 2.67
N ILE A 114 8.31 -23.55 1.48
CA ILE A 114 8.62 -24.96 1.13
C ILE A 114 10.12 -25.16 1.31
N VAL A 115 10.52 -26.14 2.12
CA VAL A 115 11.92 -26.57 2.22
C VAL A 115 12.14 -27.75 1.28
N SER A 116 12.93 -27.55 0.22
CA SER A 116 13.12 -28.52 -0.85
C SER A 116 14.53 -28.48 -1.45
N THR A 117 14.75 -29.31 -2.47
CA THR A 117 15.96 -29.27 -3.32
C THR A 117 15.71 -28.64 -4.69
N ALA A 118 14.43 -28.41 -5.04
CA ALA A 118 14.03 -27.83 -6.32
C ALA A 118 13.93 -26.31 -6.24
N THR A 119 14.23 -25.61 -7.29
CA THR A 119 13.99 -24.17 -7.40
C THR A 119 12.60 -23.97 -7.98
N LEU A 120 11.69 -23.35 -7.23
CA LEU A 120 10.38 -22.93 -7.73
C LEU A 120 10.53 -21.52 -8.30
N THR A 121 10.03 -21.33 -9.51
CA THR A 121 9.98 -20.01 -10.15
C THR A 121 8.51 -19.59 -10.22
N GLU A 122 8.00 -18.98 -9.18
CA GLU A 122 6.69 -18.31 -9.20
C GLU A 122 6.90 -16.80 -9.09
N SER A 123 6.35 -16.08 -10.05
CA SER A 123 6.34 -14.63 -10.00
C SER A 123 5.20 -14.15 -9.10
N ILE A 124 5.50 -13.32 -8.12
CA ILE A 124 4.48 -12.72 -7.26
C ILE A 124 3.71 -11.68 -8.05
N GLU A 125 2.39 -11.81 -8.04
CA GLU A 125 1.50 -10.83 -8.67
C GLU A 125 0.27 -10.56 -7.79
N PHE A 126 -0.21 -9.32 -7.83
CA PHE A 126 -1.49 -8.94 -7.26
C PHE A 126 -2.47 -8.59 -8.36
N ILE A 127 -3.62 -9.25 -8.34
CA ILE A 127 -4.69 -9.07 -9.32
C ILE A 127 -5.91 -8.49 -8.61
N GLY A 128 -6.51 -7.48 -9.22
CA GLY A 128 -7.69 -6.85 -8.65
C GLY A 128 -8.45 -5.98 -9.66
N THR A 129 -9.30 -5.13 -9.13
CA THR A 129 -10.07 -4.18 -9.93
C THR A 129 -9.99 -2.79 -9.32
N VAL A 130 -9.86 -1.78 -10.17
CA VAL A 130 -10.10 -0.39 -9.75
C VAL A 130 -11.61 -0.11 -9.83
N VAL A 131 -12.12 0.61 -8.84
CA VAL A 131 -13.52 0.99 -8.76
C VAL A 131 -13.67 2.48 -8.45
N THR A 132 -14.72 3.10 -8.97
CA THR A 132 -15.02 4.48 -8.61
C THR A 132 -15.59 4.57 -7.19
N THR A 133 -15.17 5.60 -6.46
CA THR A 133 -15.74 6.03 -5.17
C THR A 133 -16.42 7.40 -5.28
N SER A 134 -16.61 7.89 -6.50
CA SER A 134 -17.17 9.19 -6.83
C SER A 134 -18.24 9.09 -7.92
N ASN A 135 -18.74 10.21 -8.42
CA ASN A 135 -19.68 10.24 -9.55
C ASN A 135 -18.97 10.18 -10.93
N TYR A 136 -17.65 10.11 -10.95
CA TYR A 136 -16.88 10.02 -12.20
C TYR A 136 -16.67 8.56 -12.59
N LYS A 137 -16.67 8.31 -13.89
CA LYS A 137 -16.43 6.96 -14.42
C LYS A 137 -14.98 6.53 -14.13
N LEU A 138 -14.84 5.38 -13.48
CA LEU A 138 -13.57 4.70 -13.26
C LEU A 138 -13.84 3.22 -13.01
N GLY A 139 -13.08 2.34 -13.63
CA GLY A 139 -13.18 0.89 -13.44
C GLY A 139 -12.22 0.14 -14.32
N GLY A 140 -12.07 -1.15 -14.06
CA GLY A 140 -11.30 -2.09 -14.85
C GLY A 140 -10.40 -2.98 -14.01
N SER A 141 -9.97 -4.08 -14.59
CA SER A 141 -9.03 -5.01 -13.98
C SER A 141 -7.59 -4.46 -13.99
N TYR A 142 -6.79 -4.91 -13.03
CA TYR A 142 -5.36 -4.65 -13.02
C TYR A 142 -4.56 -5.86 -12.57
N VAL A 143 -3.29 -5.89 -12.98
CA VAL A 143 -2.25 -6.79 -12.48
C VAL A 143 -1.06 -5.93 -12.07
N LEU A 144 -0.59 -6.10 -10.83
CA LEU A 144 0.66 -5.54 -10.33
C LEU A 144 1.66 -6.68 -10.18
N LYS A 145 2.78 -6.62 -10.91
CA LYS A 145 3.72 -7.74 -11.04
C LYS A 145 5.14 -7.23 -11.25
N VAL A 146 6.12 -7.96 -10.70
CA VAL A 146 7.55 -7.75 -11.05
C VAL A 146 7.82 -8.35 -12.44
N HIS A 147 8.44 -7.56 -13.30
CA HIS A 147 8.81 -7.97 -14.66
C HIS A 147 10.27 -8.43 -14.67
N GLU A 148 10.49 -9.73 -14.68
CA GLU A 148 11.82 -10.35 -14.57
C GLU A 148 12.74 -10.03 -15.77
N ASP A 149 12.15 -9.85 -16.96
CA ASP A 149 12.89 -9.59 -18.21
C ASP A 149 13.44 -8.15 -18.32
N GLU A 150 13.00 -7.24 -17.45
CA GLU A 150 13.30 -5.79 -17.53
C GLU A 150 13.92 -5.23 -16.24
N ASN A 151 14.94 -5.89 -15.70
CA ASN A 151 15.64 -5.48 -14.47
C ASN A 151 14.75 -5.41 -13.21
N ASP A 152 13.86 -6.39 -13.03
CA ASP A 152 12.96 -6.49 -11.88
C ASP A 152 12.07 -5.24 -11.69
N ILE A 153 11.65 -4.63 -12.79
CA ILE A 153 10.74 -3.48 -12.76
C ILE A 153 9.35 -3.93 -12.28
N LEU A 154 8.81 -3.24 -11.30
CA LEU A 154 7.42 -3.41 -10.91
C LEU A 154 6.51 -2.73 -11.94
N ARG A 155 5.57 -3.48 -12.52
CA ARG A 155 4.64 -3.02 -13.54
C ARG A 155 3.20 -3.10 -13.07
N LEU A 156 2.48 -1.98 -13.16
CA LEU A 156 1.03 -1.91 -13.01
C LEU A 156 0.39 -1.97 -14.40
N SER A 157 -0.23 -3.09 -14.74
CA SER A 157 -0.95 -3.31 -16.01
C SER A 157 -2.45 -3.15 -15.79
N LEU A 158 -3.12 -2.32 -16.57
CA LEU A 158 -4.57 -2.15 -16.63
C LEU A 158 -5.13 -3.00 -17.78
N GLY A 159 -6.29 -3.64 -17.57
CA GLY A 159 -6.90 -4.53 -18.53
C GLY A 159 -7.64 -3.82 -19.68
N ASP A 160 -8.12 -4.60 -20.64
CA ASP A 160 -8.92 -4.09 -21.77
C ASP A 160 -10.25 -3.45 -21.32
N ASP A 161 -10.75 -3.85 -20.15
CA ASP A 161 -11.96 -3.36 -19.51
C ASP A 161 -11.75 -2.03 -18.76
N TYR A 162 -10.52 -1.50 -18.75
CA TYR A 162 -10.22 -0.24 -18.07
C TYR A 162 -10.94 0.93 -18.72
N VAL A 163 -11.48 1.77 -17.86
CA VAL A 163 -12.13 3.03 -18.26
C VAL A 163 -11.96 4.09 -17.18
N ALA A 164 -11.67 5.32 -17.60
CA ALA A 164 -11.62 6.49 -16.71
C ALA A 164 -12.36 7.68 -17.34
N SER A 165 -12.76 8.63 -16.49
CA SER A 165 -13.45 9.85 -16.95
C SER A 165 -12.48 10.82 -17.60
N THR A 166 -12.81 11.30 -18.79
CA THR A 166 -12.11 12.39 -19.50
C THR A 166 -12.54 13.79 -19.04
N SER A 167 -13.55 13.88 -18.16
CA SER A 167 -14.10 15.15 -17.71
C SER A 167 -13.32 15.82 -16.57
N LEU A 168 -12.27 15.14 -16.08
CA LEU A 168 -11.45 15.62 -14.97
C LEU A 168 -10.21 16.35 -15.50
N PRO A 169 -9.92 17.58 -15.05
CA PRO A 169 -8.81 18.39 -15.57
C PRO A 169 -7.42 17.98 -15.07
N GLY A 170 -7.28 16.84 -14.43
CA GLY A 170 -6.01 16.34 -13.89
C GLY A 170 -6.21 15.12 -13.02
N LEU A 171 -6.57 14.00 -13.64
CA LEU A 171 -6.66 12.71 -12.98
C LEU A 171 -5.26 12.11 -12.88
N TYR A 172 -4.87 11.72 -11.68
CA TYR A 172 -3.56 11.13 -11.35
C TYR A 172 -3.72 9.81 -10.66
N ILE A 173 -2.70 8.95 -10.80
CA ILE A 173 -2.59 7.65 -10.13
C ILE A 173 -1.51 7.73 -9.08
N TYR A 174 -1.79 7.14 -7.92
CA TYR A 174 -0.87 7.00 -6.80
C TYR A 174 -0.87 5.57 -6.27
N LEU A 175 0.20 5.16 -5.62
CA LEU A 175 0.24 4.03 -4.70
C LEU A 175 0.25 4.56 -3.27
N GLY A 176 -0.59 4.03 -2.40
CA GLY A 176 -0.71 4.53 -1.03
C GLY A 176 -1.17 3.47 -0.04
N ASN A 177 -1.02 3.79 1.24
CA ASN A 177 -1.43 2.92 2.34
C ASN A 177 -2.68 3.43 3.09
N ASN A 178 -3.13 4.63 2.74
CA ASN A 178 -4.39 5.19 3.23
C ASN A 178 -5.32 5.49 2.05
N PRO A 179 -6.47 4.80 1.91
CA PRO A 179 -7.38 5.02 0.79
C PRO A 179 -8.08 6.39 0.84
N ASN A 180 -8.00 7.13 1.95
CA ASN A 180 -8.65 8.42 2.14
C ASN A 180 -7.69 9.61 2.03
N SER A 181 -6.39 9.36 1.78
CA SER A 181 -5.36 10.40 1.73
C SER A 181 -4.26 10.03 0.74
N ILE A 182 -3.74 11.02 0.02
CA ILE A 182 -2.53 10.88 -0.79
C ILE A 182 -1.29 11.46 -0.09
N ALA A 183 -1.41 11.83 1.19
CA ALA A 183 -0.25 12.11 2.02
C ALA A 183 0.60 10.84 2.12
N ASP A 184 1.90 10.97 1.94
CA ASP A 184 2.87 9.84 1.92
C ASP A 184 2.62 8.79 0.81
N ALA A 185 1.75 9.07 -0.19
CA ALA A 185 1.54 8.22 -1.35
C ALA A 185 2.61 8.48 -2.42
N TYR A 186 3.02 7.43 -3.10
CA TYR A 186 3.88 7.53 -4.28
C TYR A 186 3.06 7.95 -5.51
N GLU A 187 3.41 9.04 -6.14
CA GLU A 187 2.75 9.50 -7.37
C GLU A 187 3.31 8.77 -8.59
N ILE A 188 2.51 7.91 -9.22
CA ILE A 188 2.86 7.27 -10.49
C ILE A 188 2.85 8.30 -11.62
N GLY A 189 1.83 9.15 -11.66
CA GLY A 189 1.72 10.22 -12.65
C GLY A 189 0.30 10.48 -13.15
N PRO A 190 0.16 11.34 -14.17
CA PRO A 190 -1.13 11.65 -14.76
C PRO A 190 -1.71 10.46 -15.55
N VAL A 191 -3.03 10.30 -15.51
CA VAL A 191 -3.76 9.40 -16.42
C VAL A 191 -3.71 9.98 -17.83
N THR A 192 -3.08 9.25 -18.74
CA THR A 192 -2.95 9.62 -20.16
C THR A 192 -3.77 8.73 -21.08
N VAL A 193 -4.10 7.51 -20.63
CA VAL A 193 -4.97 6.55 -21.30
C VAL A 193 -6.27 6.42 -20.52
N PHE A 194 -7.40 6.69 -21.16
CA PHE A 194 -8.71 6.73 -20.51
C PHE A 194 -9.59 5.51 -20.82
N GLN A 195 -9.12 4.62 -21.66
CA GLN A 195 -9.82 3.38 -22.00
C GLN A 195 -8.87 2.34 -22.58
N GLY A 196 -9.07 1.07 -22.18
CA GLY A 196 -8.35 -0.09 -22.70
C GLY A 196 -7.03 -0.38 -22.01
N ALA A 197 -6.40 -1.47 -22.42
CA ALA A 197 -5.17 -1.97 -21.81
C ALA A 197 -4.00 -1.01 -22.00
N HIS A 198 -3.27 -0.80 -20.92
CA HIS A 198 -2.01 -0.04 -20.85
C HIS A 198 -1.29 -0.36 -19.55
N PHE A 199 -0.09 0.17 -19.37
CA PHE A 199 0.70 -0.11 -18.17
C PHE A 199 1.50 1.13 -17.72
N TYR A 200 1.96 1.05 -16.46
CA TYR A 200 2.89 1.98 -15.84
C TYR A 200 4.04 1.19 -15.25
N ASP A 201 5.27 1.54 -15.63
CA ASP A 201 6.47 1.00 -15.02
C ASP A 201 6.88 1.85 -13.83
N LEU A 202 7.20 1.18 -12.73
CA LEU A 202 7.56 1.80 -11.47
C LEU A 202 9.08 1.63 -11.23
N PRO A 203 9.73 2.58 -10.56
CA PRO A 203 11.15 2.44 -10.23
C PRO A 203 11.45 1.18 -9.44
N SER A 204 12.62 0.58 -9.63
CA SER A 204 13.08 -0.60 -8.88
C SER A 204 13.24 -0.36 -7.37
N THR A 205 13.14 0.88 -6.91
CA THR A 205 13.10 1.26 -5.50
C THR A 205 11.73 1.01 -4.85
N ILE A 206 10.69 0.71 -5.64
CA ILE A 206 9.34 0.41 -5.17
C ILE A 206 9.17 -1.11 -5.13
N SER A 207 8.93 -1.65 -3.93
CA SER A 207 8.57 -3.05 -3.76
C SER A 207 7.09 -3.27 -3.99
N ILE A 208 6.73 -4.47 -4.48
CA ILE A 208 5.33 -4.89 -4.65
C ILE A 208 4.55 -4.90 -3.32
N TYR A 209 5.25 -4.88 -2.18
CA TYR A 209 4.69 -4.91 -0.82
C TYR A 209 4.63 -3.55 -0.13
N ASP A 210 5.13 -2.48 -0.75
CA ASP A 210 5.20 -1.16 -0.11
C ASP A 210 3.83 -0.50 0.06
N TYR A 211 2.85 -0.86 -0.80
CA TYR A 211 1.57 -0.18 -0.85
C TYR A 211 0.38 -1.14 -0.88
N SER A 212 -0.73 -0.69 -0.29
CA SER A 212 -1.97 -1.45 -0.17
C SER A 212 -3.04 -1.05 -1.17
N TYR A 213 -2.90 0.11 -1.80
CA TYR A 213 -3.92 0.67 -2.67
C TYR A 213 -3.34 1.34 -3.91
N ILE A 214 -4.04 1.20 -5.04
CA ILE A 214 -3.94 2.06 -6.20
C ILE A 214 -5.00 3.16 -6.00
N LEU A 215 -4.61 4.43 -5.99
CA LEU A 215 -5.51 5.55 -5.75
C LEU A 215 -5.62 6.43 -7.00
N TYR A 216 -6.83 6.81 -7.33
CA TYR A 216 -7.12 7.75 -8.41
C TYR A 216 -7.62 9.06 -7.82
N TRP A 217 -6.94 10.16 -8.15
CA TRP A 217 -7.17 11.46 -7.54
C TRP A 217 -7.21 12.58 -8.55
N CYS A 218 -8.21 13.45 -8.47
CA CYS A 218 -8.20 14.70 -9.23
C CYS A 218 -7.30 15.70 -8.50
N LYS A 219 -6.02 15.73 -8.88
CA LYS A 219 -4.96 16.48 -8.19
C LYS A 219 -5.26 17.96 -8.02
N PRO A 220 -5.75 18.71 -9.05
CA PRO A 220 -6.03 20.15 -8.92
C PRO A 220 -7.11 20.50 -7.91
N PHE A 221 -8.04 19.57 -7.63
CA PHE A 221 -9.14 19.79 -6.70
C PHE A 221 -9.00 19.03 -5.37
N GLY A 222 -7.96 18.21 -5.22
CA GLY A 222 -7.76 17.41 -4.03
C GLY A 222 -8.88 16.40 -3.78
N VAL A 223 -9.50 15.84 -4.85
CA VAL A 223 -10.69 14.98 -4.74
C VAL A 223 -10.34 13.56 -5.16
N LYS A 224 -10.67 12.61 -4.30
CA LYS A 224 -10.61 11.18 -4.62
C LYS A 224 -11.62 10.82 -5.69
N VAL A 225 -11.20 10.03 -6.67
CA VAL A 225 -12.06 9.55 -7.76
C VAL A 225 -12.38 8.08 -7.60
N GLY A 226 -11.42 7.29 -7.18
CA GLY A 226 -11.59 5.86 -6.93
C GLY A 226 -10.33 5.19 -6.48
N GLU A 227 -10.40 3.86 -6.35
CA GLU A 227 -9.30 3.04 -5.82
C GLU A 227 -9.32 1.62 -6.36
N GLY A 228 -8.19 0.92 -6.21
CA GLY A 228 -8.05 -0.54 -6.27
C GLY A 228 -7.30 -1.01 -5.03
N GLN A 229 -7.76 -2.07 -4.38
CA GLN A 229 -7.08 -2.65 -3.22
C GLN A 229 -6.07 -3.69 -3.69
N ILE A 230 -4.79 -3.55 -3.33
CA ILE A 230 -3.70 -4.46 -3.69
C ILE A 230 -3.64 -5.64 -2.72
N GLN A 231 -3.72 -5.39 -1.41
CA GLN A 231 -3.60 -6.39 -0.35
C GLN A 231 -4.24 -5.95 0.98
#